data_5cfa45497a3a3cd61239c8c13b132b54
#
_entry.id   5cfa45497a3a3cd61239c8c13b132b54
#
_cell.length_a   1.000
_cell.length_b   1.000
_cell.length_c   1.000
_cell.angle_alpha   90.00
_cell.angle_beta   90.00
_cell.angle_gamma   90.00
#
_symmetry.space_group_name_H-M   'P 1'
#
loop_
_entity.id
_entity.type
_entity.pdbx_description
1 polymer ?
#
loop_
_entity_poly.entity_id
_entity_poly.type
_entity_poly.pdbx_seq_one_letter_code
_entity_poly.pdbx_strand_id
1 'polypeptide(L)'
;MSACLDLHFVCAAPIDFTKDLSPLCAKYDFSVNGITAIDDWHWNHPAEIELLSDIGEVLESGRIVVIRLITPLCRNADVYLEKVGRKYVWSVWVSLERFPEWEDSRLNLRNKSHFDNIYSAIAYVSAFFRAHCELLAVGVETEFDYSDDRAEMIRNAHNIAAWSFDERESESSFLLLRQGYHRRWNHDLNAYVFERIGE
;
A
#
# COMPACT_ATOMS: atom_id res chain seq x y z
N MET A 1 9.69 8.32 -17.40
CA MET A 1 8.74 8.10 -16.29
C MET A 1 9.56 8.11 -15.03
N SER A 2 9.15 8.84 -14.01
CA SER A 2 9.83 8.77 -12.71
C SER A 2 9.42 7.47 -12.03
N ALA A 3 10.35 6.85 -11.30
CA ALA A 3 10.05 5.67 -10.50
C ALA A 3 8.97 5.98 -9.44
N CYS A 4 8.20 4.97 -9.06
CA CYS A 4 7.18 5.07 -8.03
C CYS A 4 7.54 4.22 -6.82
N LEU A 5 7.26 4.75 -5.62
CA LEU A 5 7.17 3.95 -4.41
C LEU A 5 5.76 3.41 -4.30
N ASP A 6 5.66 2.11 -4.22
CA ASP A 6 4.39 1.39 -4.16
C ASP A 6 4.18 0.83 -2.75
N LEU A 7 2.97 1.04 -2.23
CA LEU A 7 2.53 0.48 -0.96
C LEU A 7 1.26 -0.33 -1.20
N HIS A 8 1.27 -1.59 -0.82
CA HIS A 8 0.13 -2.48 -0.98
C HIS A 8 -0.44 -2.89 0.37
N PHE A 9 -1.73 -2.71 0.54
CA PHE A 9 -2.47 -3.10 1.73
C PHE A 9 -3.56 -4.11 1.35
N VAL A 10 -3.76 -5.10 2.18
CA VAL A 10 -4.84 -6.06 2.02
C VAL A 10 -5.74 -6.00 3.23
N CYS A 11 -7.01 -5.71 3.00
CA CYS A 11 -8.01 -5.50 4.04
C CYS A 11 -9.13 -6.54 3.94
N ALA A 12 -9.60 -7.05 5.09
CA ALA A 12 -10.69 -8.02 5.16
C ALA A 12 -12.07 -7.39 4.94
N ALA A 13 -12.19 -6.09 5.13
CA ALA A 13 -13.45 -5.34 5.01
C ALA A 13 -13.27 -4.06 4.20
N PRO A 14 -14.33 -3.56 3.57
CA PRO A 14 -14.29 -2.28 2.89
C PRO A 14 -14.01 -1.17 3.91
N ILE A 15 -13.25 -0.17 3.49
CA ILE A 15 -12.97 1.01 4.29
C ILE A 15 -14.10 2.01 4.10
N ASP A 16 -14.57 2.59 5.19
CA ASP A 16 -15.52 3.70 5.14
C ASP A 16 -14.74 4.99 4.83
N PHE A 17 -14.64 5.33 3.55
CA PHE A 17 -13.88 6.48 3.07
C PHE A 17 -14.36 7.80 3.64
N THR A 18 -15.63 7.91 3.96
CA THR A 18 -16.19 9.15 4.53
C THR A 18 -15.72 9.38 5.95
N LYS A 19 -15.54 8.30 6.73
CA LYS A 19 -15.08 8.35 8.12
C LYS A 19 -13.57 8.28 8.25
N ASP A 20 -12.92 7.50 7.39
CA ASP A 20 -11.53 7.08 7.59
C ASP A 20 -10.55 7.92 6.77
N LEU A 21 -10.88 8.29 5.53
CA LEU A 21 -10.00 9.08 4.67
C LEU A 21 -9.93 10.55 5.10
N SER A 22 -11.04 11.16 5.51
CA SER A 22 -11.10 12.57 5.87
C SER A 22 -10.18 12.95 7.05
N PRO A 23 -10.12 12.20 8.17
CA PRO A 23 -9.17 12.45 9.25
C PRO A 23 -7.71 12.25 8.83
N LEU A 24 -7.44 11.30 7.93
CA LEU A 24 -6.11 11.09 7.36
C LEU A 24 -5.65 12.28 6.53
N CYS A 25 -6.52 12.74 5.63
CA CYS A 25 -6.27 13.92 4.81
C CYS A 25 -5.98 15.15 5.70
N ALA A 26 -6.80 15.37 6.71
CA ALA A 26 -6.63 16.49 7.64
C ALA A 26 -5.31 16.42 8.43
N LYS A 27 -4.90 15.23 8.88
CA LYS A 27 -3.67 15.07 9.69
C LYS A 27 -2.40 15.26 8.89
N TYR A 28 -2.38 14.79 7.64
CA TYR A 28 -1.19 14.81 6.79
C TYR A 28 -1.23 15.91 5.73
N ASP A 29 -2.21 16.81 5.80
CA ASP A 29 -2.42 17.87 4.83
C ASP A 29 -2.57 17.32 3.39
N PHE A 30 -3.29 16.21 3.25
CA PHE A 30 -3.65 15.63 1.97
C PHE A 30 -4.98 16.19 1.50
N SER A 31 -5.12 16.39 0.20
CA SER A 31 -6.39 16.73 -0.40
C SER A 31 -6.75 15.78 -1.54
N VAL A 32 -8.03 15.40 -1.62
CA VAL A 32 -8.54 14.61 -2.72
C VAL A 32 -8.75 15.53 -3.94
N ASN A 33 -8.10 15.20 -5.06
CA ASN A 33 -8.17 15.97 -6.31
C ASN A 33 -9.06 15.31 -7.38
N GLY A 34 -9.66 14.19 -7.09
CA GLY A 34 -10.57 13.49 -7.97
C GLY A 34 -10.67 12.01 -7.63
N ILE A 35 -11.81 11.43 -7.98
CA ILE A 35 -12.08 10.02 -7.83
C ILE A 35 -12.61 9.51 -9.16
N THR A 36 -12.03 8.42 -9.66
CA THR A 36 -12.39 7.85 -10.96
C THR A 36 -12.60 6.35 -10.80
N ALA A 37 -13.67 5.82 -11.35
CA ALA A 37 -13.86 4.38 -11.53
C ALA A 37 -13.35 3.96 -12.90
N ILE A 38 -12.62 2.86 -13.00
CA ILE A 38 -12.13 2.26 -14.24
C ILE A 38 -12.51 0.78 -14.28
N ASP A 39 -12.70 0.22 -15.46
CA ASP A 39 -13.09 -1.18 -15.58
C ASP A 39 -11.90 -2.14 -15.36
N ASP A 40 -10.71 -1.69 -15.74
CA ASP A 40 -9.48 -2.47 -15.62
C ASP A 40 -8.22 -1.58 -15.55
N TRP A 41 -7.06 -2.20 -15.35
CA TRP A 41 -5.76 -1.55 -15.28
C TRP A 41 -5.30 -0.87 -16.60
N HIS A 42 -6.02 -1.07 -17.71
CA HIS A 42 -5.80 -0.35 -18.98
C HIS A 42 -6.61 0.95 -19.08
N TRP A 43 -7.25 1.36 -17.99
CA TRP A 43 -8.07 2.56 -17.90
C TRP A 43 -9.25 2.58 -18.89
N ASN A 44 -9.86 1.42 -19.13
CA ASN A 44 -11.06 1.33 -19.93
C ASN A 44 -12.26 1.96 -19.20
N HIS A 45 -13.09 2.66 -19.95
CA HIS A 45 -14.33 3.31 -19.51
C HIS A 45 -14.21 4.11 -18.20
N PRO A 46 -13.31 5.12 -18.12
CA PRO A 46 -13.18 5.93 -16.93
C PRO A 46 -14.46 6.72 -16.67
N ALA A 47 -14.91 6.75 -15.42
CA ALA A 47 -16.07 7.52 -14.98
C ALA A 47 -15.76 8.23 -13.66
N GLU A 48 -16.06 9.52 -13.57
CA GLU A 48 -15.89 10.28 -12.34
C GLU A 48 -16.90 9.81 -11.27
N ILE A 49 -16.44 9.76 -10.04
CA ILE A 49 -17.25 9.49 -8.85
C ILE A 49 -17.35 10.79 -8.06
N GLU A 50 -18.56 11.30 -7.88
CA GLU A 50 -18.79 12.58 -7.20
C GLU A 50 -18.74 12.43 -5.67
N LEU A 51 -19.21 11.31 -5.14
CA LEU A 51 -19.34 11.08 -3.70
C LEU A 51 -18.49 9.92 -3.21
N LEU A 52 -17.75 10.14 -2.12
CA LEU A 52 -16.98 9.10 -1.44
C LEU A 52 -17.85 7.91 -0.99
N SER A 53 -19.15 8.13 -0.72
CA SER A 53 -20.10 7.08 -0.35
C SER A 53 -20.32 6.04 -1.44
N ASP A 54 -20.10 6.39 -2.70
CA ASP A 54 -20.41 5.53 -3.85
C ASP A 54 -19.26 4.53 -4.14
N ILE A 55 -18.09 4.74 -3.54
CA ILE A 55 -16.90 3.90 -3.73
C ILE A 55 -17.21 2.44 -3.42
N GLY A 56 -17.96 2.16 -2.34
CA GLY A 56 -18.32 0.80 -1.96
C GLY A 56 -19.11 0.06 -3.05
N GLU A 57 -20.10 0.71 -3.63
CA GLU A 57 -20.93 0.12 -4.71
C GLU A 57 -20.09 -0.12 -5.97
N VAL A 58 -19.20 0.80 -6.29
CA VAL A 58 -18.30 0.68 -7.46
C VAL A 58 -17.36 -0.52 -7.28
N LEU A 59 -16.76 -0.70 -6.11
CA LEU A 59 -15.92 -1.86 -5.81
C LEU A 59 -16.69 -3.19 -5.84
N GLU A 60 -17.93 -3.20 -5.33
CA GLU A 60 -18.81 -4.37 -5.40
C GLU A 60 -19.20 -4.73 -6.84
N SER A 61 -19.24 -3.77 -7.76
CA SER A 61 -19.46 -4.01 -9.18
C SER A 61 -18.24 -4.62 -9.92
N GLY A 62 -17.09 -4.77 -9.22
CA GLY A 62 -15.85 -5.32 -9.76
C GLY A 62 -14.99 -4.30 -10.52
N ARG A 63 -15.29 -3.01 -10.39
CA ARG A 63 -14.49 -1.94 -10.96
C ARG A 63 -13.37 -1.53 -10.00
N ILE A 64 -12.31 -0.95 -10.55
CA ILE A 64 -11.21 -0.35 -9.79
C ILE A 64 -11.55 1.11 -9.53
N VAL A 65 -11.31 1.58 -8.31
CA VAL A 65 -11.45 2.98 -7.95
C VAL A 65 -10.07 3.60 -7.80
N VAL A 66 -9.86 4.74 -8.45
CA VAL A 66 -8.64 5.53 -8.38
C VAL A 66 -8.93 6.84 -7.68
N ILE A 67 -8.26 7.07 -6.54
CA ILE A 67 -8.34 8.33 -5.80
C ILE A 67 -7.03 9.07 -6.02
N ARG A 68 -7.11 10.28 -6.59
CA ARG A 68 -5.96 11.16 -6.74
C ARG A 68 -5.81 12.04 -5.51
N LEU A 69 -4.62 12.00 -4.92
CA LEU A 69 -4.28 12.80 -3.76
C LEU A 69 -3.23 13.85 -4.11
N ILE A 70 -3.40 15.06 -3.60
CA ILE A 70 -2.34 16.06 -3.53
C ILE A 70 -1.77 16.01 -2.11
N THR A 71 -0.45 15.88 -2.01
CA THR A 71 0.23 15.78 -0.72
C THR A 71 1.37 16.81 -0.64
N PRO A 72 1.78 17.25 0.56
CA PRO A 72 2.94 18.13 0.71
C PRO A 72 4.25 17.48 0.27
N LEU A 73 4.32 16.15 0.34
CA LEU A 73 5.52 15.37 0.01
C LEU A 73 5.69 15.15 -1.48
N CYS A 74 4.59 14.96 -2.20
CA CYS A 74 4.58 14.78 -3.65
C CYS A 74 3.34 15.45 -4.23
N ARG A 75 3.46 15.98 -5.46
CA ARG A 75 2.32 16.64 -6.11
C ARG A 75 1.18 15.70 -6.42
N ASN A 76 1.49 14.43 -6.67
CA ASN A 76 0.51 13.43 -7.02
C ASN A 76 0.83 12.13 -6.30
N ALA A 77 -0.14 11.58 -5.61
CA ALA A 77 -0.17 10.20 -5.17
C ALA A 77 -1.50 9.60 -5.62
N ASP A 78 -1.46 8.47 -6.29
CA ASP A 78 -2.65 7.77 -6.72
C ASP A 78 -2.90 6.57 -5.80
N VAL A 79 -4.14 6.41 -5.34
CA VAL A 79 -4.58 5.28 -4.54
C VAL A 79 -5.53 4.46 -5.42
N TYR A 80 -5.12 3.25 -5.74
CA TYR A 80 -5.92 2.28 -6.46
C TYR A 80 -6.57 1.32 -5.48
N LEU A 81 -7.84 1.08 -5.66
CA LEU A 81 -8.66 0.23 -4.82
C LEU A 81 -9.36 -0.77 -5.71
N GLU A 82 -9.22 -2.04 -5.37
CA GLU A 82 -9.92 -3.11 -6.04
C GLU A 82 -10.46 -4.15 -5.06
N LYS A 83 -11.51 -4.84 -5.44
CA LYS A 83 -12.02 -6.00 -4.73
C LYS A 83 -11.58 -7.27 -5.44
N VAL A 84 -10.76 -8.07 -4.76
CA VAL A 84 -10.29 -9.36 -5.26
C VAL A 84 -10.82 -10.47 -4.35
N GLY A 85 -11.75 -11.28 -4.88
CA GLY A 85 -12.43 -12.28 -4.09
C GLY A 85 -13.22 -11.67 -2.92
N ARG A 86 -12.78 -11.95 -1.70
CA ARG A 86 -13.38 -11.42 -0.46
C ARG A 86 -12.58 -10.31 0.19
N LYS A 87 -11.49 -9.89 -0.43
CA LYS A 87 -10.55 -8.91 0.11
C LYS A 87 -10.61 -7.62 -0.68
N TYR A 88 -10.13 -6.55 -0.05
CA TYR A 88 -9.96 -5.25 -0.67
C TYR A 88 -8.48 -4.94 -0.70
N VAL A 89 -7.95 -4.73 -1.89
CA VAL A 89 -6.54 -4.40 -2.12
C VAL A 89 -6.42 -2.90 -2.37
N TRP A 90 -5.47 -2.29 -1.68
CA TRP A 90 -5.12 -0.89 -1.86
C TRP A 90 -3.69 -0.81 -2.35
N SER A 91 -3.50 -0.15 -3.45
CA SER A 91 -2.18 0.16 -3.99
C SER A 91 -1.99 1.66 -4.01
N VAL A 92 -1.05 2.16 -3.21
CA VAL A 92 -0.72 3.59 -3.16
C VAL A 92 0.56 3.81 -3.94
N TRP A 93 0.51 4.64 -4.95
CA TRP A 93 1.63 4.98 -5.82
C TRP A 93 2.09 6.41 -5.56
N VAL A 94 3.34 6.55 -5.14
CA VAL A 94 3.96 7.85 -4.81
C VAL A 94 5.12 8.10 -5.75
N SER A 95 5.10 9.19 -6.50
CA SER A 95 6.21 9.57 -7.38
C SER A 95 7.50 9.83 -6.59
N LEU A 96 8.59 9.22 -7.01
CA LEU A 96 9.93 9.35 -6.42
C LEU A 96 10.76 10.52 -6.99
N GLU A 97 10.19 11.39 -7.81
CA GLU A 97 10.93 12.54 -8.39
C GLU A 97 11.70 13.38 -7.37
N ARG A 98 11.23 13.40 -6.11
CA ARG A 98 11.87 14.13 -5.01
C ARG A 98 12.72 13.27 -4.09
N PHE A 99 12.81 11.97 -4.36
CA PHE A 99 13.48 10.98 -3.52
C PHE A 99 14.44 10.12 -4.35
N PRO A 100 15.48 10.73 -4.98
CA PRO A 100 16.40 9.99 -5.87
C PRO A 100 17.17 8.89 -5.15
N GLU A 101 17.23 8.90 -3.82
CA GLU A 101 17.83 7.86 -3.00
C GLU A 101 17.07 6.52 -2.97
N TRP A 102 15.87 6.49 -3.57
CA TRP A 102 15.03 5.29 -3.68
C TRP A 102 15.20 4.55 -5.01
N GLU A 103 16.34 4.62 -5.62
CA GLU A 103 16.61 3.94 -6.91
C GLU A 103 16.66 2.40 -6.80
N ASP A 104 16.78 1.87 -5.58
CA ASP A 104 16.85 0.41 -5.32
C ASP A 104 15.63 -0.05 -4.50
N SER A 105 15.15 -1.25 -4.78
CA SER A 105 14.12 -1.95 -3.99
C SER A 105 14.62 -2.45 -2.62
N ARG A 106 15.79 -1.99 -2.17
CA ARG A 106 16.39 -2.33 -0.88
C ARG A 106 16.45 -1.11 0.03
N LEU A 107 16.28 -1.36 1.32
CA LEU A 107 16.52 -0.33 2.32
C LEU A 107 18.03 -0.10 2.46
N ASN A 108 18.45 1.14 2.45
CA ASN A 108 19.82 1.54 2.68
C ASN A 108 19.87 2.71 3.67
N LEU A 109 21.08 3.13 4.08
CA LEU A 109 21.24 4.19 5.06
C LEU A 109 20.67 5.55 4.63
N ARG A 110 20.55 5.80 3.31
CA ARG A 110 20.04 7.08 2.77
C ARG A 110 18.51 7.13 2.80
N ASN A 111 17.83 6.03 2.46
CA ASN A 111 16.38 5.98 2.39
C ASN A 111 15.71 5.51 3.71
N LYS A 112 16.49 4.95 4.66
CA LYS A 112 15.96 4.39 5.91
C LYS A 112 15.14 5.39 6.74
N SER A 113 15.59 6.64 6.85
CA SER A 113 14.86 7.67 7.60
C SER A 113 13.54 8.04 6.95
N HIS A 114 13.48 8.09 5.61
CA HIS A 114 12.24 8.30 4.86
C HIS A 114 11.31 7.09 5.03
N PHE A 115 11.86 5.89 5.02
CA PHE A 115 11.11 4.67 5.22
C PHE A 115 10.49 4.61 6.63
N ASP A 116 11.25 4.99 7.66
CA ASP A 116 10.73 5.06 9.03
C ASP A 116 9.62 6.12 9.16
N ASN A 117 9.70 7.25 8.46
CA ASN A 117 8.63 8.23 8.37
C ASN A 117 7.39 7.67 7.65
N ILE A 118 7.59 6.94 6.55
CA ILE A 118 6.52 6.23 5.84
C ILE A 118 5.90 5.19 6.75
N TYR A 119 6.69 4.39 7.47
CA TYR A 119 6.17 3.44 8.46
C TYR A 119 5.38 4.13 9.56
N SER A 120 5.81 5.26 10.06
CA SER A 120 5.06 6.02 11.06
C SER A 120 3.74 6.55 10.49
N ALA A 121 3.73 7.02 9.24
CA ALA A 121 2.52 7.40 8.53
C ALA A 121 1.61 6.19 8.30
N ILE A 122 2.15 5.07 7.84
CA ILE A 122 1.43 3.80 7.65
C ILE A 122 0.92 3.27 8.99
N ALA A 123 1.71 3.33 10.06
CA ALA A 123 1.29 2.91 11.39
C ALA A 123 0.10 3.73 11.88
N TYR A 124 0.09 5.02 11.58
CA TYR A 124 -1.05 5.87 11.87
C TYR A 124 -2.27 5.53 11.01
N VAL A 125 -2.07 5.34 9.71
CA VAL A 125 -3.10 4.85 8.79
C VAL A 125 -3.58 3.47 9.25
N SER A 126 -2.65 2.54 9.54
CA SER A 126 -2.95 1.21 10.04
C SER A 126 -3.61 1.24 11.42
N ALA A 127 -3.35 2.23 12.28
CA ALA A 127 -4.08 2.38 13.54
C ALA A 127 -5.56 2.69 13.31
N PHE A 128 -5.88 3.44 12.25
CA PHE A 128 -7.25 3.61 11.77
C PHE A 128 -7.81 2.32 11.17
N PHE A 129 -6.99 1.54 10.46
CA PHE A 129 -7.38 0.34 9.73
C PHE A 129 -7.00 -0.97 10.45
N ARG A 130 -6.46 -0.91 11.67
CA ARG A 130 -5.93 -2.06 12.44
C ARG A 130 -6.84 -3.27 12.51
N ALA A 131 -8.14 -3.07 12.51
CA ALA A 131 -9.10 -4.17 12.55
C ALA A 131 -9.23 -4.91 11.20
N HIS A 132 -8.62 -4.38 10.11
CA HIS A 132 -8.96 -4.80 8.76
C HIS A 132 -7.77 -5.14 7.87
N CYS A 133 -6.56 -4.62 8.14
CA CYS A 133 -5.38 -4.87 7.31
C CYS A 133 -4.64 -6.14 7.75
N GLU A 134 -4.47 -7.09 6.81
CA GLU A 134 -3.80 -8.37 7.05
C GLU A 134 -2.35 -8.38 6.55
N LEU A 135 -2.05 -7.62 5.51
CA LEU A 135 -0.74 -7.61 4.87
C LEU A 135 -0.43 -6.21 4.36
N LEU A 136 0.83 -5.82 4.48
CA LEU A 136 1.41 -4.66 3.85
C LEU A 136 2.67 -5.09 3.10
N ALA A 137 2.80 -4.66 1.84
CA ALA A 137 4.03 -4.76 1.07
C ALA A 137 4.46 -3.37 0.59
N VAL A 138 5.76 -3.09 0.61
CA VAL A 138 6.32 -1.81 0.19
C VAL A 138 7.53 -2.04 -0.70
N GLY A 139 7.63 -1.34 -1.81
CA GLY A 139 8.77 -1.43 -2.72
C GLY A 139 8.80 -0.30 -3.75
N VAL A 140 9.73 -0.38 -4.68
CA VAL A 140 9.89 0.57 -5.79
C VAL A 140 9.59 -0.17 -7.08
N GLU A 141 8.69 0.38 -7.91
CA GLU A 141 8.26 -0.25 -9.17
C GLU A 141 7.92 -1.73 -8.93
N THR A 142 6.98 -1.98 -8.01
CA THR A 142 6.65 -3.34 -7.59
C THR A 142 5.80 -4.06 -8.62
N GLU A 143 5.99 -5.38 -8.73
CA GLU A 143 5.03 -6.29 -9.33
C GLU A 143 4.36 -7.04 -8.18
N PHE A 144 3.07 -6.81 -7.98
CA PHE A 144 2.32 -7.37 -6.87
C PHE A 144 0.92 -7.76 -7.32
N ASP A 145 0.67 -9.07 -7.34
CA ASP A 145 -0.65 -9.63 -7.59
C ASP A 145 -1.20 -10.25 -6.31
N TYR A 146 -2.40 -9.86 -5.95
CA TYR A 146 -3.06 -10.43 -4.79
C TYR A 146 -3.48 -11.88 -5.04
N SER A 147 -3.18 -12.75 -4.05
CA SER A 147 -3.70 -14.12 -3.95
C SER A 147 -4.19 -14.39 -2.53
N ASP A 148 -5.17 -15.25 -2.36
CA ASP A 148 -5.60 -15.74 -1.03
C ASP A 148 -4.52 -16.58 -0.35
N ASP A 149 -3.57 -17.15 -1.10
CA ASP A 149 -2.34 -17.76 -0.58
C ASP A 149 -1.23 -16.73 -0.43
N ARG A 150 -0.97 -16.32 0.81
CA ARG A 150 0.08 -15.35 1.16
C ARG A 150 1.47 -15.82 0.70
N ALA A 151 1.77 -17.11 0.78
CA ALA A 151 3.06 -17.64 0.33
C ALA A 151 3.18 -17.55 -1.20
N GLU A 152 2.10 -17.72 -1.93
CA GLU A 152 2.06 -17.50 -3.37
C GLU A 152 2.28 -16.03 -3.72
N MET A 153 1.60 -15.10 -3.05
CA MET A 153 1.85 -13.65 -3.23
C MET A 153 3.34 -13.31 -3.05
N ILE A 154 3.96 -13.80 -1.97
CA ILE A 154 5.37 -13.55 -1.67
C ILE A 154 6.30 -14.13 -2.73
N ARG A 155 5.98 -15.30 -3.31
CA ARG A 155 6.79 -15.91 -4.36
C ARG A 155 6.74 -15.15 -5.67
N ASN A 156 5.58 -14.59 -6.00
CA ASN A 156 5.31 -13.95 -7.29
C ASN A 156 5.58 -12.44 -7.28
N ALA A 157 5.63 -11.82 -6.10
CA ALA A 157 5.91 -10.40 -5.99
C ALA A 157 7.39 -10.08 -6.26
N HIS A 158 7.64 -9.01 -6.99
CA HIS A 158 8.99 -8.52 -7.29
C HIS A 158 9.19 -7.10 -6.75
N ASN A 159 10.44 -6.74 -6.53
CA ASN A 159 10.86 -5.41 -6.08
C ASN A 159 10.26 -4.97 -4.73
N ILE A 160 9.92 -5.91 -3.86
CA ILE A 160 9.44 -5.59 -2.52
C ILE A 160 10.62 -5.40 -1.57
N ALA A 161 10.68 -4.24 -0.94
CA ALA A 161 11.69 -3.87 0.05
C ALA A 161 11.30 -4.33 1.46
N ALA A 162 10.00 -4.34 1.77
CA ALA A 162 9.51 -4.78 3.06
C ALA A 162 8.10 -5.38 3.01
N TRP A 163 7.86 -6.31 3.92
CA TRP A 163 6.56 -6.91 4.20
C TRP A 163 6.19 -6.71 5.66
N SER A 164 4.90 -6.62 5.96
CA SER A 164 4.42 -6.58 7.34
C SER A 164 3.16 -7.41 7.52
N PHE A 165 3.16 -8.28 8.52
CA PHE A 165 1.99 -9.05 8.97
C PHE A 165 2.17 -9.52 10.42
N ASP A 166 1.09 -9.91 11.08
CA ASP A 166 1.05 -10.20 12.51
C ASP A 166 1.61 -11.58 12.91
N GLU A 167 1.75 -12.52 11.97
CA GLU A 167 2.20 -13.89 12.25
C GLU A 167 3.73 -14.01 12.35
N ARG A 168 4.22 -14.48 13.48
CA ARG A 168 5.65 -14.70 13.72
C ARG A 168 6.19 -15.92 12.99
N GLU A 169 5.47 -17.01 13.07
CA GLU A 169 5.91 -18.32 12.59
C GLU A 169 4.86 -18.88 11.62
N SER A 170 5.06 -18.60 10.36
CA SER A 170 4.24 -19.08 9.27
C SER A 170 5.13 -19.51 8.11
N GLU A 171 4.58 -20.24 7.15
CA GLU A 171 5.28 -20.58 5.90
C GLU A 171 5.79 -19.29 5.21
N SER A 172 4.97 -18.24 5.20
CA SER A 172 5.31 -16.92 4.66
C SER A 172 6.53 -16.31 5.34
N SER A 173 6.59 -16.37 6.68
CA SER A 173 7.74 -15.87 7.46
C SER A 173 9.01 -16.60 7.12
N PHE A 174 8.97 -17.94 7.06
CA PHE A 174 10.13 -18.74 6.69
C PHE A 174 10.58 -18.52 5.26
N LEU A 175 9.62 -18.31 4.33
CA LEU A 175 9.92 -18.00 2.94
C LEU A 175 10.70 -16.69 2.82
N LEU A 176 10.24 -15.62 3.48
CA LEU A 176 10.91 -14.32 3.47
C LEU A 176 12.32 -14.39 4.07
N LEU A 177 12.49 -15.09 5.19
CA LEU A 177 13.82 -15.27 5.79
C LEU A 177 14.78 -16.00 4.82
N ARG A 178 14.31 -17.00 4.08
CA ARG A 178 15.10 -17.70 3.04
C ARG A 178 15.44 -16.82 1.84
N GLN A 179 14.59 -15.83 1.55
CA GLN A 179 14.82 -14.83 0.49
C GLN A 179 15.75 -13.69 0.94
N GLY A 180 16.31 -13.74 2.16
CA GLY A 180 17.26 -12.77 2.67
C GLY A 180 16.62 -11.55 3.35
N TYR A 181 15.34 -11.61 3.68
CA TYR A 181 14.72 -10.59 4.52
C TYR A 181 15.11 -10.78 5.99
N HIS A 182 15.24 -9.66 6.71
CA HIS A 182 15.49 -9.61 8.14
C HIS A 182 14.20 -9.28 8.88
N ARG A 183 13.86 -10.08 9.88
CA ARG A 183 12.65 -9.89 10.66
C ARG A 183 12.91 -9.05 11.91
N ARG A 184 12.03 -8.06 12.14
CA ARG A 184 11.95 -7.34 13.41
C ARG A 184 10.50 -7.14 13.84
N TRP A 185 10.27 -6.94 15.14
CA TRP A 185 8.99 -6.49 15.65
C TRP A 185 8.88 -4.96 15.52
N ASN A 186 7.77 -4.47 15.01
CA ASN A 186 7.46 -3.05 14.96
C ASN A 186 6.30 -2.76 15.92
N HIS A 187 6.58 -1.96 16.97
CA HIS A 187 5.60 -1.63 18.01
C HIS A 187 4.46 -0.74 17.50
N ASP A 188 4.77 0.17 16.57
CA ASP A 188 3.78 1.10 16.02
C ASP A 188 2.78 0.38 15.12
N LEU A 189 3.25 -0.56 14.32
CA LEU A 189 2.41 -1.42 13.46
C LEU A 189 1.77 -2.56 14.25
N ASN A 190 2.27 -2.90 15.44
CA ASN A 190 1.91 -4.10 16.19
C ASN A 190 2.01 -5.37 15.32
N ALA A 191 3.08 -5.46 14.53
CA ALA A 191 3.29 -6.52 13.54
C ALA A 191 4.78 -6.84 13.36
N TYR A 192 5.07 -8.00 12.78
CA TYR A 192 6.42 -8.32 12.31
C TYR A 192 6.66 -7.65 10.97
N VAL A 193 7.80 -6.98 10.86
CA VAL A 193 8.29 -6.39 9.62
C VAL A 193 9.47 -7.21 9.12
N PHE A 194 9.42 -7.56 7.85
CA PHE A 194 10.48 -8.26 7.13
C PHE A 194 11.08 -7.29 6.13
N GLU A 195 12.33 -6.90 6.32
CA GLU A 195 13.02 -5.86 5.56
C GLU A 195 14.16 -6.46 4.76
N ARG A 196 14.30 -6.07 3.50
CA ARG A 196 15.42 -6.41 2.63
C ARG A 196 16.42 -5.25 2.70
N ILE A 197 17.51 -5.46 3.45
CA ILE A 197 18.54 -4.45 3.67
C ILE A 197 19.63 -4.64 2.62
N GLY A 198 19.96 -3.58 1.88
CA GLY A 198 21.12 -3.52 1.00
C GLY A 198 22.41 -3.29 1.80
N GLU A 199 23.54 -3.74 1.27
CA GLU A 199 24.88 -3.44 1.80
C GLU A 199 25.23 -1.95 1.65
#